data_ad1940feb23ef2597d148fb03d896fc4
#
_entry.id   ad1940feb23ef2597d148fb03d896fc4
#
_cell.length_a   1.000
_cell.length_b   1.000
_cell.length_c   1.000
_cell.angle_alpha   90.00
_cell.angle_beta   90.00
_cell.angle_gamma   90.00
#
_symmetry.space_group_name_H-M   'P 1'
#
loop_
_entity.id
_entity.type
_entity.pdbx_description
1 polymer ?
#
loop_
_entity_poly.entity_id
_entity_poly.type
_entity_poly.pdbx_seq_one_letter_code
_entity_poly.pdbx_strand_id
1 'polypeptide(L)'
;MKKIFVLMVAVATMFAQDAFAQKPQLTDAEKAAREAKREQLMQTRLELLKTELTLTDEQMTKFEPVYREYRKEIHKVTAQNKDTRIKKDQITNENALKVVAARLANQILTATVKQRYLFTFAEVITPLQVEKLYKVDEKVSREAMKIMKYRQAAAAMDAKK
;
A
#
# COMPACT_ATOMS: atom_id res chain seq x y z
N MET A 1 -30.27 31.15 -68.16
CA MET A 1 -28.95 30.65 -67.81
C MET A 1 -28.65 31.13 -66.38
N LYS A 2 -29.02 30.33 -65.40
CA LYS A 2 -28.89 30.72 -63.98
C LYS A 2 -27.81 29.86 -63.37
N LYS A 3 -26.67 30.47 -62.97
CA LYS A 3 -25.58 29.79 -62.28
C LYS A 3 -25.93 29.68 -60.82
N ILE A 4 -26.13 28.45 -60.33
CA ILE A 4 -26.37 28.14 -58.95
C ILE A 4 -25.02 27.98 -58.28
N PHE A 5 -24.69 28.90 -57.36
CA PHE A 5 -23.53 28.76 -56.46
C PHE A 5 -23.91 27.89 -55.26
N VAL A 6 -23.36 26.70 -55.22
CA VAL A 6 -23.50 25.81 -54.05
C VAL A 6 -22.42 26.21 -53.05
N LEU A 7 -22.82 26.83 -51.97
CA LEU A 7 -21.98 27.19 -50.85
C LEU A 7 -21.78 25.94 -49.95
N MET A 8 -20.61 25.33 -50.04
CA MET A 8 -20.22 24.19 -49.17
C MET A 8 -19.79 24.75 -47.83
N VAL A 9 -20.67 24.68 -46.82
CA VAL A 9 -20.32 24.99 -45.43
C VAL A 9 -19.63 23.78 -44.85
N ALA A 10 -18.29 23.84 -44.72
CA ALA A 10 -17.53 22.87 -43.99
C ALA A 10 -17.73 23.12 -42.48
N VAL A 11 -18.54 22.33 -41.85
CA VAL A 11 -18.61 22.28 -40.37
C VAL A 11 -17.41 21.54 -39.83
N ALA A 12 -16.41 22.30 -39.41
CA ALA A 12 -15.29 21.78 -38.66
C ALA A 12 -15.77 21.43 -37.25
N THR A 13 -16.18 20.18 -37.01
CA THR A 13 -16.38 19.64 -35.66
C THR A 13 -15.02 19.50 -35.01
N MET A 14 -14.66 20.49 -34.19
CA MET A 14 -13.56 20.34 -33.22
C MET A 14 -13.97 19.30 -32.19
N PHE A 15 -13.53 18.07 -32.37
CA PHE A 15 -13.48 17.10 -31.28
C PHE A 15 -12.43 17.60 -30.29
N ALA A 16 -12.90 18.22 -29.21
CA ALA A 16 -12.11 18.37 -27.99
C ALA A 16 -11.87 16.96 -27.47
N GLN A 17 -10.72 16.38 -27.82
CA GLN A 17 -10.22 15.19 -27.16
C GLN A 17 -9.88 15.63 -25.74
N ASP A 18 -10.76 15.29 -24.79
CA ASP A 18 -10.43 15.27 -23.37
C ASP A 18 -9.18 14.39 -23.25
N ALA A 19 -8.04 15.03 -23.12
CA ALA A 19 -6.80 14.39 -22.76
C ALA A 19 -6.99 13.87 -21.32
N PHE A 20 -7.60 12.70 -21.17
CA PHE A 20 -7.47 11.89 -19.95
C PHE A 20 -5.97 11.72 -19.74
N ALA A 21 -5.44 12.47 -18.79
CA ALA A 21 -4.06 12.34 -18.36
C ALA A 21 -3.87 10.90 -17.85
N GLN A 22 -3.48 10.00 -18.76
CA GLN A 22 -3.08 8.65 -18.42
C GLN A 22 -1.94 8.80 -17.41
N LYS A 23 -2.16 8.32 -16.19
CA LYS A 23 -1.07 8.21 -15.22
C LYS A 23 0.09 7.54 -15.92
N PRO A 24 1.30 8.13 -15.92
CA PRO A 24 2.44 7.55 -16.59
C PRO A 24 2.59 6.09 -16.12
N GLN A 25 2.52 5.16 -17.06
CA GLN A 25 2.73 3.76 -16.75
C GLN A 25 4.19 3.59 -16.34
N LEU A 26 4.38 2.99 -15.16
CA LEU A 26 5.72 2.71 -14.65
C LEU A 26 6.45 1.79 -15.62
N THR A 27 7.70 2.10 -15.88
CA THR A 27 8.60 1.21 -16.63
C THR A 27 8.80 -0.11 -15.89
N ASP A 28 9.20 -1.15 -16.59
CA ASP A 28 9.42 -2.45 -15.96
C ASP A 28 10.58 -2.40 -14.95
N ALA A 29 11.59 -1.57 -15.20
CA ALA A 29 12.65 -1.28 -14.24
C ALA A 29 12.13 -0.63 -12.96
N GLU A 30 11.19 0.35 -13.05
CA GLU A 30 10.58 0.98 -11.89
C GLU A 30 9.66 0.02 -11.11
N LYS A 31 8.97 -0.88 -11.81
CA LYS A 31 8.16 -1.95 -11.16
C LYS A 31 9.08 -2.89 -10.38
N ALA A 32 10.14 -3.39 -11.00
CA ALA A 32 11.11 -4.27 -10.37
C ALA A 32 11.78 -3.61 -9.14
N ALA A 33 12.18 -2.34 -9.24
CA ALA A 33 12.75 -1.59 -8.11
C ALA A 33 11.73 -1.43 -6.95
N ARG A 34 10.45 -1.23 -7.26
CA ARG A 34 9.40 -1.18 -6.23
C ARG A 34 9.16 -2.52 -5.56
N GLU A 35 9.19 -3.60 -6.32
CA GLU A 35 9.05 -4.96 -5.77
C GLU A 35 10.23 -5.32 -4.88
N ALA A 36 11.45 -5.07 -5.32
CA ALA A 36 12.64 -5.26 -4.50
C ALA A 36 12.57 -4.48 -3.19
N LYS A 37 12.13 -3.23 -3.23
CA LYS A 37 11.94 -2.40 -2.03
C LYS A 37 10.86 -2.95 -1.09
N ARG A 38 9.76 -3.47 -1.63
CA ARG A 38 8.70 -4.11 -0.84
C ARG A 38 9.20 -5.38 -0.18
N GLU A 39 9.98 -6.18 -0.89
CA GLU A 39 10.57 -7.40 -0.38
C GLU A 39 11.57 -7.11 0.75
N GLN A 40 12.48 -6.16 0.58
CA GLN A 40 13.38 -5.73 1.64
C GLN A 40 12.65 -5.24 2.90
N LEU A 41 11.55 -4.48 2.72
CA LEU A 41 10.71 -4.03 3.84
C LEU A 41 10.03 -5.23 4.53
N MET A 42 9.58 -6.22 3.77
CA MET A 42 8.97 -7.43 4.32
C MET A 42 9.99 -8.24 5.12
N GLN A 43 11.18 -8.46 4.58
CA GLN A 43 12.26 -9.16 5.28
C GLN A 43 12.64 -8.45 6.59
N THR A 44 12.80 -7.13 6.56
CA THR A 44 13.08 -6.36 7.78
C THR A 44 11.98 -6.51 8.83
N ARG A 45 10.70 -6.57 8.43
CA ARG A 45 9.59 -6.85 9.37
C ARG A 45 9.67 -8.26 9.96
N LEU A 46 9.95 -9.25 9.14
CA LEU A 46 10.05 -10.64 9.56
C LEU A 46 11.20 -10.84 10.54
N GLU A 47 12.35 -10.21 10.31
CA GLU A 47 13.50 -10.21 11.24
C GLU A 47 13.12 -9.61 12.60
N LEU A 48 12.44 -8.43 12.59
CA LEU A 48 11.97 -7.80 13.82
C LEU A 48 10.92 -8.65 14.55
N LEU A 49 9.97 -9.25 13.82
CA LEU A 49 8.95 -10.12 14.41
C LEU A 49 9.54 -11.40 14.98
N LYS A 50 10.52 -12.00 14.32
CA LYS A 50 11.24 -13.16 14.85
C LYS A 50 11.82 -12.85 16.24
N THR A 51 12.46 -11.70 16.38
CA THR A 51 13.05 -11.25 17.66
C THR A 51 11.97 -10.88 18.68
N GLU A 52 10.99 -10.05 18.30
CA GLU A 52 9.95 -9.58 19.22
C GLU A 52 9.08 -10.73 19.75
N LEU A 53 8.73 -11.70 18.91
CA LEU A 53 7.90 -12.85 19.28
C LEU A 53 8.72 -14.04 19.79
N THR A 54 10.05 -13.96 19.74
CA THR A 54 10.97 -15.05 20.13
C THR A 54 10.62 -16.33 19.36
N LEU A 55 10.48 -16.23 18.01
CA LEU A 55 10.14 -17.37 17.17
C LEU A 55 11.37 -18.27 16.96
N THR A 56 11.17 -19.58 17.08
CA THR A 56 12.16 -20.56 16.63
C THR A 56 12.27 -20.55 15.10
N ASP A 57 13.33 -21.12 14.55
CA ASP A 57 13.50 -21.22 13.09
C ASP A 57 12.39 -22.05 12.44
N GLU A 58 11.95 -23.11 13.12
CA GLU A 58 10.84 -23.93 12.66
C GLU A 58 9.51 -23.15 12.64
N GLN A 59 9.23 -22.39 13.71
CA GLN A 59 8.05 -21.51 13.75
C GLN A 59 8.13 -20.44 12.67
N MET A 60 9.30 -19.84 12.46
CA MET A 60 9.50 -18.80 11.45
C MET A 60 9.22 -19.30 10.03
N THR A 61 9.66 -20.53 9.72
CA THR A 61 9.41 -21.16 8.42
C THR A 61 7.91 -21.32 8.13
N LYS A 62 7.11 -21.67 9.14
CA LYS A 62 5.66 -21.81 9.03
C LYS A 62 4.93 -20.44 9.10
N PHE A 63 5.45 -19.52 9.89
CA PHE A 63 4.87 -18.20 10.12
C PHE A 63 5.01 -17.26 8.92
N GLU A 64 6.17 -17.23 8.27
CA GLU A 64 6.46 -16.30 7.18
C GLU A 64 5.41 -16.32 6.07
N PRO A 65 5.02 -17.45 5.45
CA PRO A 65 4.03 -17.47 4.38
C PRO A 65 2.67 -16.95 4.85
N VAL A 66 2.24 -17.29 6.05
CA VAL A 66 0.98 -16.81 6.65
C VAL A 66 1.02 -15.29 6.87
N TYR A 67 2.11 -14.78 7.41
CA TYR A 67 2.26 -13.35 7.66
C TYR A 67 2.33 -12.54 6.35
N ARG A 68 2.98 -13.05 5.31
CA ARG A 68 3.02 -12.42 3.98
C ARG A 68 1.61 -12.29 3.39
N GLU A 69 0.81 -13.35 3.44
CA GLU A 69 -0.57 -13.35 2.97
C GLU A 69 -1.44 -12.37 3.78
N TYR A 70 -1.36 -12.42 5.10
CA TYR A 70 -2.01 -11.47 6.00
C TYR A 70 -1.69 -10.02 5.62
N ARG A 71 -0.43 -9.68 5.41
CA ARG A 71 0.00 -8.32 5.04
C ARG A 71 -0.50 -7.90 3.66
N LYS A 72 -0.56 -8.83 2.72
CA LYS A 72 -1.13 -8.62 1.39
C LYS A 72 -2.62 -8.27 1.49
N GLU A 73 -3.39 -8.99 2.30
CA GLU A 73 -4.80 -8.70 2.52
C GLU A 73 -5.04 -7.37 3.24
N ILE A 74 -4.29 -7.07 4.30
CA ILE A 74 -4.32 -5.75 4.95
C ILE A 74 -4.06 -4.64 3.93
N HIS A 75 -3.05 -4.79 3.08
CA HIS A 75 -2.76 -3.81 2.04
C HIS A 75 -3.91 -3.68 1.04
N LYS A 76 -4.50 -4.80 0.62
CA LYS A 76 -5.64 -4.82 -0.32
C LYS A 76 -6.83 -4.03 0.22
N VAL A 77 -7.27 -4.32 1.44
CA VAL A 77 -8.44 -3.66 2.04
C VAL A 77 -8.19 -2.18 2.32
N THR A 78 -7.00 -1.81 2.78
CA THR A 78 -6.66 -0.41 3.06
C THR A 78 -6.43 0.41 1.79
N ALA A 79 -6.06 -0.23 0.67
CA ALA A 79 -5.86 0.44 -0.60
C ALA A 79 -7.17 0.79 -1.32
N GLN A 80 -8.27 0.13 -0.98
CA GLN A 80 -9.58 0.37 -1.60
C GLN A 80 -10.12 1.77 -1.32
N ASN A 81 -9.81 2.34 -0.17
CA ASN A 81 -10.35 3.61 0.32
C ASN A 81 -9.40 4.77 0.04
N LYS A 82 -9.55 5.42 -1.13
CA LYS A 82 -8.66 6.49 -1.59
C LYS A 82 -8.69 7.73 -0.68
N ASP A 83 -9.83 8.03 -0.07
CA ASP A 83 -10.02 9.20 0.79
C ASP A 83 -9.17 9.15 2.06
N THR A 84 -8.72 7.96 2.49
CA THR A 84 -7.77 7.82 3.60
C THR A 84 -6.37 8.37 3.29
N ARG A 85 -6.06 8.62 2.02
CA ARG A 85 -4.77 9.14 1.55
C ARG A 85 -4.72 10.66 1.49
N ILE A 86 -5.84 11.34 1.79
CA ILE A 86 -5.88 12.79 1.86
C ILE A 86 -4.95 13.24 2.99
N LYS A 87 -3.99 14.11 2.66
CA LYS A 87 -3.03 14.64 3.63
C LYS A 87 -3.73 15.57 4.61
N LYS A 88 -3.13 15.71 5.81
CA LYS A 88 -3.72 16.50 6.89
C LYS A 88 -3.99 17.96 6.48
N ASP A 89 -3.10 18.55 5.72
CA ASP A 89 -3.17 19.92 5.18
C ASP A 89 -4.22 20.11 4.06
N GLN A 90 -4.73 19.01 3.51
CA GLN A 90 -5.77 18.98 2.47
C GLN A 90 -7.17 18.68 3.03
N ILE A 91 -7.30 18.51 4.35
CA ILE A 91 -8.60 18.27 4.99
C ILE A 91 -9.28 19.61 5.19
N THR A 92 -10.48 19.78 4.60
CA THR A 92 -11.35 20.95 4.71
C THR A 92 -12.66 20.60 5.41
N ASN A 93 -13.44 21.59 5.79
CA ASN A 93 -14.77 21.35 6.36
C ASN A 93 -15.68 20.53 5.43
N GLU A 94 -15.53 20.68 4.11
CA GLU A 94 -16.35 19.98 3.11
C GLU A 94 -16.01 18.49 3.00
N ASN A 95 -14.75 18.10 3.19
CA ASN A 95 -14.31 16.73 3.03
C ASN A 95 -14.01 16.00 4.35
N ALA A 96 -13.97 16.69 5.49
CA ALA A 96 -13.57 16.13 6.78
C ALA A 96 -14.38 14.88 7.17
N LEU A 97 -15.71 14.93 7.09
CA LEU A 97 -16.56 13.79 7.43
C LEU A 97 -16.32 12.59 6.50
N LYS A 98 -16.11 12.83 5.21
CA LYS A 98 -15.79 11.79 4.24
C LYS A 98 -14.44 11.12 4.57
N VAL A 99 -13.44 11.91 4.94
CA VAL A 99 -12.13 11.39 5.37
C VAL A 99 -12.25 10.56 6.65
N VAL A 100 -13.03 11.02 7.64
CA VAL A 100 -13.27 10.28 8.88
C VAL A 100 -14.00 8.97 8.60
N ALA A 101 -15.08 9.01 7.81
CA ALA A 101 -15.82 7.80 7.44
C ALA A 101 -14.92 6.78 6.73
N ALA A 102 -14.08 7.22 5.80
CA ALA A 102 -13.13 6.37 5.11
C ALA A 102 -12.09 5.73 6.06
N ARG A 103 -11.59 6.48 7.05
CA ARG A 103 -10.66 5.96 8.06
C ARG A 103 -11.33 4.91 8.96
N LEU A 104 -12.54 5.16 9.41
CA LEU A 104 -13.32 4.21 10.21
C LEU A 104 -13.61 2.92 9.41
N ALA A 105 -14.01 3.04 8.14
CA ALA A 105 -14.19 1.89 7.28
C ALA A 105 -12.92 1.04 7.15
N ASN A 106 -11.74 1.69 6.98
CA ASN A 106 -10.46 0.98 6.94
C ASN A 106 -10.11 0.30 8.27
N GLN A 107 -10.46 0.89 9.41
CA GLN A 107 -10.28 0.26 10.72
C GLN A 107 -11.12 -1.01 10.84
N ILE A 108 -12.40 -0.96 10.45
CA ILE A 108 -13.30 -2.11 10.43
C ILE A 108 -12.76 -3.22 9.53
N LEU A 109 -12.42 -2.89 8.29
CA LEU A 109 -11.87 -3.85 7.33
C LEU A 109 -10.57 -4.49 7.83
N THR A 110 -9.69 -3.69 8.43
CA THR A 110 -8.44 -4.17 9.04
C THR A 110 -8.71 -5.11 10.21
N ALA A 111 -9.66 -4.77 11.09
CA ALA A 111 -10.07 -5.62 12.21
C ALA A 111 -10.66 -6.96 11.72
N THR A 112 -11.47 -6.94 10.67
CA THR A 112 -12.02 -8.13 10.04
C THR A 112 -10.93 -9.06 9.49
N VAL A 113 -9.92 -8.51 8.80
CA VAL A 113 -8.77 -9.31 8.34
C VAL A 113 -8.01 -9.88 9.53
N LYS A 114 -7.71 -9.09 10.57
CA LYS A 114 -7.04 -9.55 11.79
C LYS A 114 -7.81 -10.72 12.44
N GLN A 115 -9.12 -10.59 12.57
CA GLN A 115 -9.97 -11.63 13.16
C GLN A 115 -9.91 -12.93 12.35
N ARG A 116 -9.93 -12.85 11.02
CA ARG A 116 -9.87 -14.01 10.14
C ARG A 116 -8.53 -14.76 10.26
N TYR A 117 -7.43 -14.03 10.41
CA TYR A 117 -6.10 -14.63 10.54
C TYR A 117 -5.76 -15.09 11.98
N LEU A 118 -6.61 -14.81 12.97
CA LEU A 118 -6.37 -15.15 14.37
C LEU A 118 -6.05 -16.65 14.55
N PHE A 119 -6.91 -17.51 14.03
CA PHE A 119 -6.75 -18.96 14.18
C PHE A 119 -5.67 -19.51 13.24
N THR A 120 -5.51 -18.97 12.04
CA THR A 120 -4.43 -19.36 11.13
C THR A 120 -3.06 -19.10 11.74
N PHE A 121 -2.87 -17.99 12.44
CA PHE A 121 -1.63 -17.76 13.20
C PHE A 121 -1.48 -18.73 14.37
N ALA A 122 -2.56 -19.08 15.07
CA ALA A 122 -2.51 -20.02 16.19
C ALA A 122 -2.15 -21.45 15.77
N GLU A 123 -2.27 -21.81 14.49
CA GLU A 123 -1.80 -23.08 13.93
C GLU A 123 -0.26 -23.15 13.76
N VAL A 124 0.40 -21.99 13.67
CA VAL A 124 1.84 -21.91 13.35
C VAL A 124 2.70 -21.34 14.47
N ILE A 125 2.10 -20.55 15.37
CA ILE A 125 2.76 -20.00 16.58
C ILE A 125 1.85 -20.16 17.80
N THR A 126 2.38 -20.02 19.01
CA THR A 126 1.58 -20.18 20.23
C THR A 126 0.55 -19.06 20.41
N PRO A 127 -0.56 -19.31 21.13
CA PRO A 127 -1.57 -18.27 21.40
C PRO A 127 -1.02 -17.00 22.06
N LEU A 128 -0.02 -17.13 22.94
CA LEU A 128 0.67 -15.98 23.56
C LEU A 128 1.48 -15.18 22.53
N GLN A 129 2.10 -15.87 21.57
CA GLN A 129 2.82 -15.20 20.46
C GLN A 129 1.84 -14.51 19.52
N VAL A 130 0.65 -15.07 19.26
CA VAL A 130 -0.41 -14.41 18.48
C VAL A 130 -0.89 -13.15 19.17
N GLU A 131 -1.15 -13.19 20.47
CA GLU A 131 -1.55 -12.02 21.26
C GLU A 131 -0.47 -10.92 21.17
N LYS A 132 0.79 -11.28 21.35
CA LYS A 132 1.91 -10.37 21.24
C LYS A 132 2.07 -9.82 19.82
N LEU A 133 1.87 -10.65 18.77
CA LEU A 133 1.88 -10.24 17.37
C LEU A 133 0.93 -9.06 17.13
N TYR A 134 -0.33 -9.16 17.55
CA TYR A 134 -1.32 -8.11 17.34
C TYR A 134 -1.03 -6.83 18.13
N LYS A 135 -0.32 -6.92 19.24
CA LYS A 135 0.17 -5.74 19.98
C LYS A 135 1.33 -5.03 19.28
N VAL A 136 2.27 -5.80 18.71
CA VAL A 136 3.53 -5.24 18.21
C VAL A 136 3.54 -4.98 16.70
N ASP A 137 2.62 -5.56 15.90
CA ASP A 137 2.64 -5.50 14.41
C ASP A 137 2.72 -4.07 13.85
N GLU A 138 2.00 -3.13 14.45
CA GLU A 138 2.06 -1.73 14.01
C GLU A 138 3.39 -1.04 14.40
N LYS A 139 3.91 -1.34 15.60
CA LYS A 139 5.22 -0.85 16.06
C LYS A 139 6.31 -1.36 15.14
N VAL A 140 6.34 -2.66 14.89
CA VAL A 140 7.29 -3.33 14.00
C VAL A 140 7.19 -2.77 12.58
N SER A 141 5.99 -2.55 12.07
CA SER A 141 5.79 -1.96 10.73
C SER A 141 6.37 -0.55 10.62
N ARG A 142 6.21 0.28 11.65
CA ARG A 142 6.81 1.63 11.70
C ARG A 142 8.33 1.58 11.80
N GLU A 143 8.86 0.69 12.63
CA GLU A 143 10.30 0.53 12.84
C GLU A 143 11.00 0.03 11.57
N ALA A 144 10.46 -0.99 10.91
CA ALA A 144 10.98 -1.48 9.64
C ALA A 144 11.03 -0.37 8.57
N MET A 145 10.02 0.50 8.51
CA MET A 145 10.05 1.65 7.60
C MET A 145 11.14 2.66 7.94
N LYS A 146 11.43 2.89 9.22
CA LYS A 146 12.54 3.77 9.63
C LYS A 146 13.88 3.17 9.22
N ILE A 147 14.11 1.90 9.53
CA ILE A 147 15.33 1.18 9.15
C ILE A 147 15.57 1.28 7.64
N MET A 148 14.53 1.05 6.83
CA MET A 148 14.62 1.16 5.37
C MET A 148 14.98 2.57 4.90
N LYS A 149 14.42 3.61 5.52
CA LYS A 149 14.78 5.01 5.20
C LYS A 149 16.25 5.30 5.52
N TYR A 150 16.75 4.85 6.68
CA TYR A 150 18.15 5.02 7.05
C TYR A 150 19.10 4.29 6.10
N ARG A 151 18.81 3.03 5.75
CA ARG A 151 19.59 2.27 4.75
C ARG A 151 19.64 2.97 3.39
N GLN A 152 18.52 3.53 2.92
CA GLN A 152 18.47 4.27 1.66
C GLN A 152 19.25 5.59 1.71
N ALA A 153 19.18 6.32 2.83
CA ALA A 153 19.95 7.55 3.02
C ALA A 153 21.45 7.26 3.03
N ALA A 154 21.90 6.21 3.74
CA ALA A 154 23.29 5.78 3.77
C ALA A 154 23.79 5.41 2.37
N ALA A 155 23.07 4.56 1.64
CA ALA A 155 23.43 4.18 0.28
C ALA A 155 23.51 5.38 -0.68
N ALA A 156 22.65 6.38 -0.54
CA ALA A 156 22.69 7.59 -1.35
C ALA A 156 23.89 8.50 -1.01
N MET A 157 24.41 8.44 0.21
CA MET A 157 25.62 9.16 0.61
C MET A 157 26.89 8.48 0.07
N ASP A 158 26.93 7.15 0.09
CA ASP A 158 28.05 6.37 -0.43
C ASP A 158 28.18 6.48 -1.96
N ALA A 159 27.06 6.56 -2.67
CA ALA A 159 27.02 6.74 -4.13
C ALA A 159 27.50 8.14 -4.60
N LYS A 160 27.68 9.09 -3.68
CA LYS A 160 28.16 10.46 -3.98
C LYS A 160 29.66 10.66 -3.69
N LYS A 161 30.32 9.65 -3.15
CA LYS A 161 31.78 9.62 -2.94
C LYS A 161 32.49 9.02 -4.14
#